data_8ef28bd2a6df0ba62949029310bc5767
#
_entry.id   8ef28bd2a6df0ba62949029310bc5767
#
_cell.length_a   1.000
_cell.length_b   1.000
_cell.length_c   1.000
_cell.angle_alpha   90.00
_cell.angle_beta   90.00
_cell.angle_gamma   90.00
#
_symmetry.space_group_name_H-M   'P 1'
#
loop_
_entity.id
_entity.type
_entity.pdbx_description
1 polymer ?
#
loop_
_entity_poly.entity_id
_entity_poly.type
_entity_poly.pdbx_seq_one_letter_code
_entity_poly.pdbx_strand_id
1 'polypeptide(L)'
;NDAQRQATKDAGKIAGLEVLRIINEPTAASLAYGLDKKANKKIAVYDLGGGTFDVSILELGDGVFEVKSTNGDTFLGGEDFDNTIVEYLLNEFKKENGIDLKSDKLALQRLKEAAEKAKIELSSATQTEINLPFITADKTGPKHINLKMTRAKLEALVEDLISRTIPPCKT
;
A
#
# COMPACT_ATOMS: atom_id res chain seq x y z
N ASN A 1 21.81 -5.47 2.90
CA ASN A 1 23.14 -6.01 3.10
C ASN A 1 23.16 -7.50 2.77
N ASP A 2 24.34 -8.15 2.80
CA ASP A 2 24.48 -9.56 2.40
C ASP A 2 23.72 -10.51 3.34
N ALA A 3 23.64 -10.20 4.64
CA ALA A 3 22.87 -10.99 5.58
C ALA A 3 21.38 -11.01 5.27
N GLN A 4 20.81 -9.86 4.86
CA GLN A 4 19.40 -9.76 4.43
C GLN A 4 19.16 -10.55 3.14
N ARG A 5 20.07 -10.46 2.18
CA ARG A 5 19.99 -11.24 0.93
C ARG A 5 20.04 -12.74 1.21
N GLN A 6 20.94 -13.17 2.08
CA GLN A 6 21.05 -14.57 2.48
C GLN A 6 19.77 -15.04 3.18
N ALA A 7 19.21 -14.24 4.10
CA ALA A 7 17.96 -14.58 4.79
C ALA A 7 16.79 -14.75 3.81
N THR A 8 16.67 -13.89 2.81
CA THR A 8 15.64 -14.00 1.75
C THR A 8 15.84 -15.29 0.95
N LYS A 9 17.09 -15.63 0.59
CA LYS A 9 17.42 -16.87 -0.12
C LYS A 9 17.06 -18.10 0.71
N ASP A 10 17.36 -18.08 1.99
CA ASP A 10 17.09 -19.18 2.91
C ASP A 10 15.59 -19.35 3.14
N ALA A 11 14.82 -18.24 3.26
CA ALA A 11 13.37 -18.29 3.34
C ALA A 11 12.74 -18.97 2.10
N GLY A 12 13.21 -18.64 0.91
CA GLY A 12 12.76 -19.31 -0.32
C GLY A 12 13.05 -20.81 -0.31
N LYS A 13 14.25 -21.22 0.14
CA LYS A 13 14.61 -22.65 0.27
C LYS A 13 13.77 -23.37 1.34
N ILE A 14 13.51 -22.74 2.48
CA ILE A 14 12.64 -23.29 3.53
C ILE A 14 11.23 -23.49 3.01
N ALA A 15 10.74 -22.59 2.16
CA ALA A 15 9.46 -22.73 1.47
C ALA A 15 9.45 -23.82 0.36
N GLY A 16 10.57 -24.52 0.13
CA GLY A 16 10.68 -25.57 -0.87
C GLY A 16 10.92 -25.06 -2.29
N LEU A 17 11.32 -23.79 -2.44
CA LEU A 17 11.59 -23.17 -3.74
C LEU A 17 13.07 -23.32 -4.13
N GLU A 18 13.36 -23.52 -5.42
CA GLU A 18 14.69 -23.36 -5.95
C GLU A 18 14.99 -21.88 -6.19
N VAL A 19 15.90 -21.31 -5.39
CA VAL A 19 16.28 -19.91 -5.51
C VAL A 19 17.46 -19.78 -6.47
N LEU A 20 17.18 -19.32 -7.68
CA LEU A 20 18.19 -19.16 -8.73
C LEU A 20 19.03 -17.90 -8.51
N ARG A 21 18.41 -16.80 -8.10
CA ARG A 21 19.07 -15.51 -7.94
C ARG A 21 18.31 -14.60 -6.96
N ILE A 22 19.04 -13.70 -6.32
CA ILE A 22 18.52 -12.53 -5.59
C ILE A 22 18.88 -11.30 -6.40
N ILE A 23 17.88 -10.46 -6.71
CA ILE A 23 18.06 -9.17 -7.38
C ILE A 23 17.40 -8.07 -6.55
N ASN A 24 17.86 -6.83 -6.70
CA ASN A 24 17.25 -5.69 -6.03
C ASN A 24 15.89 -5.36 -6.65
N GLU A 25 14.93 -4.98 -5.83
CA GLU A 25 13.54 -4.70 -6.22
C GLU A 25 13.43 -3.66 -7.35
N PRO A 26 14.09 -2.47 -7.31
CA PRO A 26 14.02 -1.51 -8.40
C PRO A 26 14.61 -2.04 -9.71
N THR A 27 15.62 -2.91 -9.66
CA THR A 27 16.17 -3.58 -10.85
C THR A 27 15.16 -4.59 -11.41
N ALA A 28 14.51 -5.37 -10.54
CA ALA A 28 13.47 -6.32 -10.94
C ALA A 28 12.28 -5.61 -11.61
N ALA A 29 11.81 -4.51 -11.02
CA ALA A 29 10.74 -3.68 -11.58
C ALA A 29 11.11 -3.14 -12.97
N SER A 30 12.34 -2.65 -13.13
CA SER A 30 12.85 -2.13 -14.40
C SER A 30 12.93 -3.21 -15.48
N LEU A 31 13.38 -4.42 -15.14
CA LEU A 31 13.43 -5.57 -16.03
C LEU A 31 12.02 -6.03 -16.45
N ALA A 32 11.09 -6.12 -15.49
CA ALA A 32 9.71 -6.49 -15.74
C ALA A 32 9.01 -5.52 -16.70
N TYR A 33 9.35 -4.23 -16.62
CA TYR A 33 8.84 -3.19 -17.51
C TYR A 33 9.50 -3.21 -18.90
N GLY A 34 10.52 -4.05 -19.11
CA GLY A 34 11.20 -4.21 -20.40
C GLY A 34 12.20 -3.11 -20.73
N LEU A 35 12.78 -2.47 -19.72
CA LEU A 35 13.75 -1.39 -19.90
C LEU A 35 15.15 -1.89 -20.29
N ASP A 36 15.45 -3.16 -20.10
CA ASP A 36 16.70 -3.84 -20.51
C ASP A 36 17.01 -3.72 -22.00
N LYS A 37 15.99 -3.50 -22.83
CA LYS A 37 16.09 -3.39 -24.30
C LYS A 37 16.38 -1.96 -24.80
N LYS A 38 16.46 -0.98 -23.92
CA LYS A 38 16.62 0.44 -24.28
C LYS A 38 17.99 0.94 -23.82
N ALA A 39 18.84 1.31 -24.78
CA ALA A 39 20.19 1.81 -24.52
C ALA A 39 20.18 3.15 -23.75
N ASN A 40 21.15 3.32 -22.83
CA ASN A 40 21.58 4.55 -22.15
C ASN A 40 20.44 5.45 -21.65
N LYS A 41 19.79 5.07 -20.53
CA LYS A 41 18.73 5.85 -19.90
C LYS A 41 18.92 5.98 -18.39
N LYS A 42 18.55 7.14 -17.88
CA LYS A 42 18.28 7.33 -16.46
C LYS A 42 16.79 7.09 -16.22
N ILE A 43 16.48 6.30 -15.24
CA ILE A 43 15.12 5.92 -14.85
C ILE A 43 14.94 6.15 -13.37
N ALA A 44 13.75 6.62 -13.00
CA ALA A 44 13.31 6.65 -11.61
C ALA A 44 12.32 5.50 -11.39
N VAL A 45 12.54 4.72 -10.36
CA VAL A 45 11.59 3.73 -9.85
C VAL A 45 10.98 4.32 -8.59
N TYR A 46 9.67 4.54 -8.62
CA TYR A 46 8.88 5.02 -7.51
C TYR A 46 8.01 3.85 -7.04
N ASP A 47 8.36 3.28 -5.90
CA ASP A 47 7.73 2.09 -5.36
C ASP A 47 7.03 2.42 -4.04
N LEU A 48 5.71 2.56 -4.09
CA LEU A 48 4.85 2.72 -2.92
C LEU A 48 4.18 1.37 -2.66
N GLY A 49 4.86 0.55 -1.86
CA GLY A 49 4.43 -0.78 -1.50
C GLY A 49 3.37 -0.82 -0.40
N GLY A 50 3.15 -2.00 0.20
CA GLY A 50 2.17 -2.18 1.27
C GLY A 50 2.56 -1.50 2.58
N GLY A 51 3.86 -1.46 2.93
CA GLY A 51 4.36 -0.93 4.20
C GLY A 51 5.52 0.05 4.07
N THR A 52 6.17 0.12 2.91
CA THR A 52 7.31 1.01 2.66
C THR A 52 7.13 1.78 1.36
N PHE A 53 7.73 2.96 1.32
CA PHE A 53 7.92 3.76 0.14
C PHE A 53 9.40 3.82 -0.20
N ASP A 54 9.76 3.45 -1.42
CA ASP A 54 11.13 3.48 -1.94
C ASP A 54 11.18 4.22 -3.28
N VAL A 55 12.15 5.11 -3.42
CA VAL A 55 12.47 5.77 -4.67
C VAL A 55 13.92 5.51 -5.04
N SER A 56 14.19 5.07 -6.26
CA SER A 56 15.53 4.75 -6.74
C SER A 56 15.78 5.37 -8.11
N ILE A 57 16.97 5.95 -8.27
CA ILE A 57 17.45 6.40 -9.57
C ILE A 57 18.46 5.38 -10.09
N LEU A 58 18.16 4.82 -11.26
CA LEU A 58 19.01 3.85 -11.94
C LEU A 58 19.52 4.43 -13.25
N GLU A 59 20.73 4.07 -13.60
CA GLU A 59 21.29 4.30 -14.93
C GLU A 59 21.41 2.96 -15.66
N LEU A 60 20.85 2.89 -16.84
CA LEU A 60 20.96 1.74 -17.73
C LEU A 60 21.99 2.08 -18.80
N GLY A 61 23.06 1.30 -18.87
CA GLY A 61 24.08 1.38 -19.91
C GLY A 61 24.59 -0.02 -20.26
N ASP A 62 24.70 -0.33 -21.54
CA ASP A 62 25.24 -1.58 -22.07
C ASP A 62 24.58 -2.86 -21.47
N GLY A 63 23.28 -2.80 -21.17
CA GLY A 63 22.54 -3.90 -20.55
C GLY A 63 22.77 -4.06 -19.03
N VAL A 64 23.48 -3.13 -18.40
CA VAL A 64 23.74 -3.11 -16.95
C VAL A 64 22.92 -2.04 -16.26
N PHE A 65 22.28 -2.39 -15.15
CA PHE A 65 21.62 -1.43 -14.26
C PHE A 65 22.55 -1.03 -13.13
N GLU A 66 22.82 0.25 -13.03
CA GLU A 66 23.58 0.85 -11.94
C GLU A 66 22.64 1.70 -11.07
N VAL A 67 22.55 1.41 -9.77
CA VAL A 67 21.77 2.23 -8.82
C VAL A 67 22.61 3.45 -8.45
N LYS A 68 22.16 4.65 -8.81
CA LYS A 68 22.84 5.92 -8.53
C LYS A 68 22.47 6.49 -7.17
N SER A 69 21.20 6.43 -6.80
CA SER A 69 20.72 6.86 -5.49
C SER A 69 19.45 6.12 -5.11
N THR A 70 19.22 6.02 -3.81
CA THR A 70 17.97 5.50 -3.24
C THR A 70 17.61 6.30 -2.01
N ASN A 71 16.30 6.52 -1.82
CA ASN A 71 15.74 7.14 -0.64
C ASN A 71 14.33 6.59 -0.42
N GLY A 72 13.64 6.95 0.67
CA GLY A 72 12.29 6.45 0.93
C GLY A 72 11.79 6.77 2.33
N ASP A 73 10.69 6.13 2.68
CA ASP A 73 10.08 6.16 4.01
C ASP A 73 9.67 4.73 4.40
N THR A 74 10.35 4.16 5.38
CA THR A 74 10.12 2.77 5.83
C THR A 74 8.84 2.57 6.64
N PHE A 75 8.09 3.64 6.89
CA PHE A 75 6.81 3.66 7.60
C PHE A 75 5.71 4.34 6.78
N LEU A 76 5.74 4.14 5.47
CA LEU A 76 4.74 4.69 4.56
C LEU A 76 4.40 3.66 3.49
N GLY A 77 3.15 3.21 3.46
CA GLY A 77 2.69 2.25 2.47
C GLY A 77 1.17 2.17 2.37
N GLY A 78 0.69 1.25 1.54
CA GLY A 78 -0.73 1.05 1.29
C GLY A 78 -1.55 0.73 2.55
N GLU A 79 -0.91 0.14 3.57
CA GLU A 79 -1.55 -0.14 4.86
C GLU A 79 -1.91 1.14 5.62
N ASP A 80 -1.12 2.22 5.50
CA ASP A 80 -1.45 3.51 6.10
C ASP A 80 -2.67 4.15 5.43
N PHE A 81 -2.82 3.95 4.12
CA PHE A 81 -4.02 4.37 3.38
C PHE A 81 -5.25 3.61 3.87
N ASP A 82 -5.14 2.29 4.04
CA ASP A 82 -6.23 1.46 4.56
C ASP A 82 -6.62 1.89 5.97
N ASN A 83 -5.66 2.11 6.85
CA ASN A 83 -5.89 2.58 8.21
C ASN A 83 -6.59 3.94 8.24
N THR A 84 -6.24 4.85 7.33
CA THR A 84 -6.91 6.15 7.20
C THR A 84 -8.38 5.99 6.81
N ILE A 85 -8.69 5.07 5.89
CA ILE A 85 -10.08 4.75 5.53
C ILE A 85 -10.81 4.12 6.72
N VAL A 86 -10.18 3.18 7.44
CA VAL A 86 -10.77 2.57 8.66
C VAL A 86 -11.13 3.63 9.68
N GLU A 87 -10.22 4.56 9.99
CA GLU A 87 -10.51 5.65 10.94
C GLU A 87 -11.67 6.54 10.45
N TYR A 88 -11.75 6.81 9.18
CA TYR A 88 -12.89 7.53 8.60
C TYR A 88 -14.20 6.77 8.80
N LEU A 89 -14.24 5.46 8.49
CA LEU A 89 -15.44 4.63 8.68
C LEU A 89 -15.86 4.53 10.15
N LEU A 90 -14.90 4.36 11.06
CA LEU A 90 -15.15 4.35 12.50
C LEU A 90 -15.78 5.65 12.99
N ASN A 91 -15.28 6.78 12.52
CA ASN A 91 -15.78 8.09 12.89
C ASN A 91 -17.20 8.36 12.34
N GLU A 92 -17.47 8.00 11.07
CA GLU A 92 -18.80 8.14 10.50
C GLU A 92 -19.81 7.23 11.19
N PHE A 93 -19.45 5.96 11.44
CA PHE A 93 -20.31 5.05 12.18
C PHE A 93 -20.61 5.54 13.61
N LYS A 94 -19.61 6.05 14.30
CA LYS A 94 -19.78 6.61 15.66
C LYS A 94 -20.68 7.85 15.66
N LYS A 95 -20.58 8.73 14.65
CA LYS A 95 -21.47 9.89 14.51
C LYS A 95 -22.92 9.47 14.31
N GLU A 96 -23.16 8.46 13.49
CA GLU A 96 -24.49 7.99 13.14
C GLU A 96 -25.16 7.17 14.25
N ASN A 97 -24.41 6.27 14.89
CA ASN A 97 -24.94 5.26 15.81
C ASN A 97 -24.58 5.50 17.28
N GLY A 98 -23.66 6.42 17.58
CA GLY A 98 -23.16 6.68 18.94
C GLY A 98 -22.30 5.55 19.51
N ILE A 99 -21.92 4.55 18.71
CA ILE A 99 -21.18 3.36 19.12
C ILE A 99 -19.74 3.44 18.64
N ASP A 100 -18.78 3.15 19.52
CA ASP A 100 -17.37 3.08 19.19
C ASP A 100 -16.96 1.61 18.93
N LEU A 101 -16.51 1.32 17.70
CA LEU A 101 -16.08 -0.01 17.29
C LEU A 101 -14.58 -0.27 17.49
N LYS A 102 -13.80 0.68 18.01
CA LYS A 102 -12.33 0.56 18.16
C LYS A 102 -11.89 -0.61 19.04
N SER A 103 -12.72 -1.07 19.95
CA SER A 103 -12.45 -2.22 20.82
C SER A 103 -12.94 -3.55 20.26
N ASP A 104 -13.76 -3.55 19.23
CA ASP A 104 -14.31 -4.76 18.59
C ASP A 104 -13.34 -5.27 17.51
N LYS A 105 -12.57 -6.30 17.85
CA LYS A 105 -11.56 -6.89 16.95
C LYS A 105 -12.17 -7.46 15.67
N LEU A 106 -13.36 -8.04 15.75
CA LEU A 106 -14.04 -8.62 14.58
C LEU A 106 -14.54 -7.52 13.65
N ALA A 107 -15.14 -6.47 14.21
CA ALA A 107 -15.55 -5.31 13.45
C ALA A 107 -14.34 -4.63 12.78
N LEU A 108 -13.23 -4.45 13.50
CA LEU A 108 -11.99 -3.89 12.95
C LEU A 108 -11.42 -4.71 11.78
N GLN A 109 -11.43 -6.05 11.89
CA GLN A 109 -10.97 -6.90 10.80
C GLN A 109 -11.82 -6.70 9.54
N ARG A 110 -13.14 -6.69 9.68
CA ARG A 110 -14.07 -6.46 8.57
C ARG A 110 -13.94 -5.05 7.97
N LEU A 111 -13.69 -4.05 8.82
CA LEU A 111 -13.42 -2.68 8.37
C LEU A 111 -12.13 -2.60 7.56
N LYS A 112 -11.05 -3.27 7.98
CA LYS A 112 -9.78 -3.32 7.25
C LYS A 112 -9.95 -3.94 5.86
N GLU A 113 -10.61 -5.09 5.77
CA GLU A 113 -10.88 -5.76 4.49
C GLU A 113 -11.71 -4.88 3.55
N ALA A 114 -12.74 -4.20 4.09
CA ALA A 114 -13.56 -3.29 3.32
C ALA A 114 -12.82 -2.03 2.88
N ALA A 115 -11.93 -1.50 3.72
CA ALA A 115 -11.10 -0.34 3.40
C ALA A 115 -10.12 -0.66 2.26
N GLU A 116 -9.40 -1.77 2.34
CA GLU A 116 -8.49 -2.24 1.29
C GLU A 116 -9.24 -2.43 -0.04
N LYS A 117 -10.39 -3.11 0.00
CA LYS A 117 -11.24 -3.31 -1.17
C LYS A 117 -11.66 -1.98 -1.78
N ALA A 118 -12.14 -1.03 -0.96
CA ALA A 118 -12.55 0.28 -1.42
C ALA A 118 -11.37 1.07 -2.05
N LYS A 119 -10.18 1.03 -1.45
CA LYS A 119 -8.96 1.62 -2.01
C LYS A 119 -8.65 1.05 -3.40
N ILE A 120 -8.70 -0.28 -3.55
CA ILE A 120 -8.44 -0.96 -4.83
C ILE A 120 -9.49 -0.56 -5.88
N GLU A 121 -10.76 -0.57 -5.54
CA GLU A 121 -11.84 -0.19 -6.46
C GLU A 121 -11.74 1.27 -6.91
N LEU A 122 -11.41 2.18 -5.98
CA LEU A 122 -11.26 3.61 -6.27
C LEU A 122 -10.02 3.95 -7.11
N SER A 123 -9.10 3.01 -7.33
CA SER A 123 -8.01 3.18 -8.29
C SER A 123 -8.51 3.26 -9.75
N SER A 124 -9.63 2.62 -10.06
CA SER A 124 -10.24 2.59 -11.39
C SER A 124 -11.63 3.25 -11.46
N ALA A 125 -12.42 3.20 -10.37
CA ALA A 125 -13.75 3.79 -10.29
C ALA A 125 -13.72 5.19 -9.67
N THR A 126 -14.70 6.03 -9.97
CA THR A 126 -14.86 7.36 -9.36
C THR A 126 -15.57 7.31 -8.00
N GLN A 127 -16.29 6.23 -7.73
CA GLN A 127 -16.98 5.97 -6.46
C GLN A 127 -17.11 4.47 -6.21
N THR A 128 -17.23 4.11 -4.94
CA THR A 128 -17.53 2.74 -4.48
C THR A 128 -18.51 2.77 -3.33
N GLU A 129 -19.14 1.63 -3.05
CA GLU A 129 -20.06 1.43 -1.93
C GLU A 129 -19.43 0.46 -0.92
N ILE A 130 -19.34 0.92 0.33
CA ILE A 130 -18.85 0.12 1.45
C ILE A 130 -20.06 -0.36 2.22
N ASN A 131 -20.36 -1.66 2.11
CA ASN A 131 -21.52 -2.29 2.76
C ASN A 131 -21.04 -3.39 3.72
N LEU A 132 -21.22 -3.16 5.02
CA LEU A 132 -20.89 -4.09 6.09
C LEU A 132 -22.14 -4.37 6.94
N PRO A 133 -22.96 -5.34 6.52
CA PRO A 133 -24.15 -5.72 7.28
C PRO A 133 -23.76 -6.38 8.60
N PHE A 134 -24.57 -6.16 9.64
CA PHE A 134 -24.39 -6.75 10.97
C PHE A 134 -22.97 -6.52 11.53
N ILE A 135 -22.48 -5.27 11.46
CA ILE A 135 -21.14 -4.93 11.97
C ILE A 135 -21.10 -5.01 13.51
N THR A 136 -22.19 -4.65 14.16
CA THR A 136 -22.42 -4.79 15.60
C THR A 136 -23.92 -4.83 15.91
N ALA A 137 -24.30 -4.94 17.18
CA ALA A 137 -25.66 -4.83 17.64
C ALA A 137 -25.72 -4.10 18.99
N ASP A 138 -26.82 -3.39 19.23
CA ASP A 138 -27.16 -2.79 20.52
C ASP A 138 -28.58 -3.19 20.96
N LYS A 139 -29.11 -2.52 21.98
CA LYS A 139 -30.46 -2.77 22.51
C LYS A 139 -31.58 -2.51 21.49
N THR A 140 -31.29 -1.74 20.44
CA THR A 140 -32.25 -1.41 19.38
C THR A 140 -32.17 -2.37 18.19
N GLY A 141 -31.21 -3.30 18.21
CA GLY A 141 -31.02 -4.32 17.17
C GLY A 141 -29.69 -4.23 16.44
N PRO A 142 -29.56 -4.94 15.31
CA PRO A 142 -28.34 -4.97 14.52
C PRO A 142 -28.04 -3.61 13.86
N LYS A 143 -26.76 -3.32 13.75
CA LYS A 143 -26.23 -2.11 13.09
C LYS A 143 -25.42 -2.50 11.87
N HIS A 144 -25.44 -1.64 10.86
CA HIS A 144 -24.81 -1.86 9.57
C HIS A 144 -24.01 -0.62 9.19
N ILE A 145 -22.99 -0.80 8.35
CA ILE A 145 -22.36 0.31 7.62
C ILE A 145 -22.81 0.22 6.17
N ASN A 146 -23.37 1.29 5.65
CA ASN A 146 -23.64 1.46 4.24
C ASN A 146 -23.24 2.89 3.87
N LEU A 147 -22.08 3.03 3.23
CA LEU A 147 -21.47 4.31 2.94
C LEU A 147 -20.94 4.34 1.52
N LYS A 148 -21.23 5.42 0.79
CA LYS A 148 -20.61 5.72 -0.50
C LYS A 148 -19.37 6.54 -0.31
N MET A 149 -18.26 6.07 -0.88
CA MET A 149 -16.99 6.78 -0.90
C MET A 149 -16.63 7.15 -2.33
N THR A 150 -16.24 8.40 -2.54
CA THR A 150 -15.72 8.87 -3.82
C THR A 150 -14.20 8.87 -3.84
N ARG A 151 -13.62 8.78 -5.04
CA ARG A 151 -12.16 8.94 -5.22
C ARG A 151 -11.67 10.27 -4.66
N ALA A 152 -12.37 11.37 -4.90
CA ALA A 152 -12.01 12.68 -4.36
C ALA A 152 -12.00 12.70 -2.82
N LYS A 153 -12.91 11.93 -2.16
CA LYS A 153 -12.88 11.78 -0.71
C LYS A 153 -11.66 10.99 -0.25
N LEU A 154 -11.31 9.90 -0.93
CA LEU A 154 -10.10 9.14 -0.64
C LEU A 154 -8.85 10.01 -0.79
N GLU A 155 -8.72 10.72 -1.91
CA GLU A 155 -7.60 11.63 -2.20
C GLU A 155 -7.41 12.65 -1.08
N ALA A 156 -8.50 13.30 -0.64
CA ALA A 156 -8.47 14.26 0.47
C ALA A 156 -8.08 13.63 1.82
N LEU A 157 -8.47 12.37 2.06
CA LEU A 157 -8.12 11.65 3.30
C LEU A 157 -6.64 11.29 3.37
N VAL A 158 -6.01 11.00 2.22
CA VAL A 158 -4.64 10.48 2.14
C VAL A 158 -3.61 11.49 1.63
N GLU A 159 -4.01 12.75 1.45
CA GLU A 159 -3.17 13.82 0.92
C GLU A 159 -1.85 13.98 1.70
N ASP A 160 -1.91 13.92 3.03
CA ASP A 160 -0.73 14.00 3.88
C ASP A 160 0.22 12.83 3.67
N LEU A 161 -0.30 11.61 3.47
CA LEU A 161 0.50 10.42 3.18
C LEU A 161 1.22 10.54 1.83
N ILE A 162 0.52 11.04 0.81
CA ILE A 162 1.10 11.30 -0.51
C ILE A 162 2.18 12.38 -0.41
N SER A 163 1.91 13.44 0.33
CA SER A 163 2.86 14.54 0.53
C SER A 163 4.17 14.09 1.18
N ARG A 164 4.15 13.06 2.02
CA ARG A 164 5.35 12.45 2.63
C ARG A 164 6.29 11.81 1.63
N THR A 165 5.82 11.44 0.43
CA THR A 165 6.67 10.87 -0.61
C THR A 165 7.55 11.92 -1.31
N ILE A 166 7.17 13.20 -1.25
CA ILE A 166 7.83 14.28 -1.99
C ILE A 166 9.25 14.58 -1.48
N PRO A 167 9.50 14.73 -0.16
CA PRO A 167 10.84 15.02 0.35
C PRO A 167 11.90 13.98 -0.08
N PRO A 168 11.66 12.65 0.06
CA PRO A 168 12.62 11.64 -0.40
C PRO A 168 12.92 11.70 -1.90
N CYS A 169 11.97 12.16 -2.73
CA CYS A 169 12.18 12.32 -4.17
C CYS A 169 13.03 13.53 -4.55
N LYS A 170 13.20 14.51 -3.64
CA LYS A 170 13.95 15.74 -3.89
C LYS A 170 15.40 15.69 -3.39
N THR A 171 15.73 14.69 -2.60
CA THR A 171 17.07 14.49 -2.02
C THR A 171 17.91 13.56 -2.86
#